data_2910faf93ac54801e1e6c5e17e267cb4
#
_entry.id   2910faf93ac54801e1e6c5e17e267cb4
#
_cell.length_a   1.000
_cell.length_b   1.000
_cell.length_c   1.000
_cell.angle_alpha   90.00
_cell.angle_beta   90.00
_cell.angle_gamma   90.00
#
_symmetry.space_group_name_H-M   'P 1'
#
loop_
_entity.id
_entity.type
_entity.pdbx_description
1 polymer ?
#
loop_
_entity_poly.entity_id
_entity_poly.type
_entity_poly.pdbx_seq_one_letter_code
_entity_poly.pdbx_strand_id
1 'polypeptide(L)'
;LAAVIAFRDPLLSEGDPEAGFDEHGSAFERLSAFQFGFTDGPSACAAIDMREIGQRRGDLPVLLPEDQTGELPVTEQSVRSIIDAMGIMFSPAKPPPLSFKASEAEGCPDARPSPPASYCPATNTIVVDLDEMKVMGTQADTEDGGLASGDNTAYSVLISRYMQAIQHARGGLVLDNAEAALRTACLTGVATVKMSKTVTTPDGNTIALTAGDVDEAVSGILTNGLAASDVNGESVPSGFSRIDAFRVGVLGDEDRCFKRFA
;
A
#
# COMPACT_ATOMS: atom_id res chain seq x y z
N LEU A 1 4.14 16.15 7.23
CA LEU A 1 3.75 14.76 7.48
C LEU A 1 4.96 13.89 7.87
N ALA A 2 6.11 13.98 7.17
CA ALA A 2 7.29 13.19 7.51
C ALA A 2 7.69 13.29 9.00
N ALA A 3 7.71 14.50 9.57
CA ALA A 3 7.99 14.69 10.98
C ALA A 3 6.95 14.02 11.91
N VAL A 4 5.69 13.90 11.48
CA VAL A 4 4.65 13.24 12.27
C VAL A 4 4.93 11.74 12.40
N ILE A 5 5.35 11.10 11.30
CA ILE A 5 5.60 9.65 11.28
C ILE A 5 7.00 9.27 11.79
N ALA A 6 7.94 10.22 11.83
CA ALA A 6 9.27 9.98 12.40
C ALA A 6 9.24 9.68 13.91
N PHE A 7 8.16 10.03 14.60
CA PHE A 7 7.95 9.72 16.02
C PHE A 7 7.08 8.47 16.25
N ARG A 8 6.92 7.60 15.26
CA ARG A 8 6.23 6.32 15.46
C ARG A 8 6.99 5.43 16.43
N ASP A 9 6.27 4.47 17.04
CA ASP A 9 6.92 3.43 17.83
C ASP A 9 7.81 2.55 16.93
N PRO A 10 8.90 2.00 17.47
CA PRO A 10 9.69 1.03 16.76
C PRO A 10 8.86 -0.23 16.48
N LEU A 11 9.24 -0.98 15.44
CA LEU A 11 8.63 -2.27 15.17
C LEU A 11 9.10 -3.26 16.25
N LEU A 12 8.16 -3.79 17.02
CA LEU A 12 8.41 -4.72 18.13
C LEU A 12 7.91 -6.12 17.80
N SER A 13 8.52 -7.14 18.39
CA SER A 13 8.05 -8.51 18.37
C SER A 13 7.27 -8.87 19.64
N GLU A 14 6.47 -9.94 19.58
CA GLU A 14 5.68 -10.41 20.74
C GLU A 14 6.56 -10.77 21.95
N GLY A 15 7.84 -11.10 21.73
CA GLY A 15 8.83 -11.42 22.77
C GLY A 15 9.52 -10.21 23.40
N ASP A 16 9.34 -9.02 22.85
CA ASP A 16 10.00 -7.81 23.35
C ASP A 16 9.40 -7.37 24.70
N PRO A 17 10.25 -7.00 25.68
CA PRO A 17 9.77 -6.49 26.98
C PRO A 17 8.89 -5.25 26.84
N GLU A 18 9.07 -4.48 25.78
CA GLU A 18 8.35 -3.23 25.48
C GLU A 18 7.11 -3.44 24.62
N ALA A 19 6.82 -4.68 24.18
CA ALA A 19 5.68 -4.99 23.28
C ALA A 19 4.31 -4.56 23.82
N GLY A 20 4.18 -4.31 25.13
CA GLY A 20 2.96 -3.81 25.77
C GLY A 20 2.89 -2.28 25.90
N PHE A 21 3.94 -1.56 25.51
CA PHE A 21 4.06 -0.10 25.65
C PHE A 21 3.94 0.57 24.28
N ASP A 22 2.71 0.74 23.78
CA ASP A 22 2.37 1.48 22.59
C ASP A 22 2.16 2.97 23.00
N GLU A 23 3.25 3.73 23.05
CA GLU A 23 3.23 5.12 23.55
C GLU A 23 2.90 6.14 22.47
N HIS A 24 3.34 5.89 21.25
CA HIS A 24 3.25 6.87 20.14
C HIS A 24 2.40 6.36 18.98
N GLY A 25 2.21 5.06 18.83
CA GLY A 25 1.49 4.42 17.73
C GLY A 25 2.28 4.32 16.43
N SER A 26 1.76 3.54 15.49
CA SER A 26 2.32 3.36 14.15
C SER A 26 2.30 4.65 13.32
N ALA A 27 3.05 4.69 12.21
CA ALA A 27 3.01 5.81 11.27
C ALA A 27 1.58 6.06 10.74
N PHE A 28 0.83 4.99 10.47
CA PHE A 28 -0.56 5.10 10.01
C PHE A 28 -1.48 5.71 11.07
N GLU A 29 -1.34 5.32 12.33
CA GLU A 29 -2.15 5.86 13.43
C GLU A 29 -1.87 7.33 13.68
N ARG A 30 -0.60 7.72 13.67
CA ARG A 30 -0.19 9.12 13.82
C ARG A 30 -0.69 10.01 12.70
N LEU A 31 -0.57 9.54 11.43
CA LEU A 31 -1.10 10.27 10.29
C LEU A 31 -2.62 10.40 10.34
N SER A 32 -3.31 9.35 10.75
CA SER A 32 -4.78 9.38 10.89
C SER A 32 -5.20 10.40 11.96
N ALA A 33 -4.54 10.43 13.12
CA ALA A 33 -4.80 11.42 14.16
C ALA A 33 -4.52 12.85 13.66
N PHE A 34 -3.41 13.05 12.95
CA PHE A 34 -3.08 14.33 12.35
C PHE A 34 -4.15 14.78 11.34
N GLN A 35 -4.62 13.87 10.48
CA GLN A 35 -5.66 14.18 9.50
C GLN A 35 -7.00 14.53 10.16
N PHE A 36 -7.40 13.84 11.22
CA PHE A 36 -8.59 14.19 11.99
C PHE A 36 -8.51 15.63 12.52
N GLY A 37 -7.38 15.97 13.17
CA GLY A 37 -7.18 17.33 13.68
C GLY A 37 -7.17 18.41 12.59
N PHE A 38 -6.57 18.11 11.44
CA PHE A 38 -6.48 19.03 10.32
C PHE A 38 -7.82 19.21 9.60
N THR A 39 -8.58 18.13 9.39
CA THR A 39 -9.84 18.14 8.61
C THR A 39 -11.03 18.52 9.47
N ASP A 40 -11.15 17.92 10.65
CA ASP A 40 -12.34 17.97 11.48
C ASP A 40 -12.15 18.83 12.74
N GLY A 41 -10.93 19.34 12.95
CA GLY A 41 -10.59 20.30 14.00
C GLY A 41 -10.31 19.67 15.37
N PRO A 42 -10.08 20.54 16.39
CA PRO A 42 -9.62 20.09 17.72
C PRO A 42 -10.58 19.12 18.44
N SER A 43 -11.88 19.22 18.18
CA SER A 43 -12.86 18.30 18.78
C SER A 43 -12.70 16.87 18.30
N ALA A 44 -12.28 16.67 17.06
CA ALA A 44 -11.98 15.33 16.54
C ALA A 44 -10.75 14.73 17.23
N CYS A 45 -9.71 15.52 17.46
CA CYS A 45 -8.55 15.08 18.24
C CYS A 45 -8.94 14.71 19.68
N ALA A 46 -9.78 15.49 20.33
CA ALA A 46 -10.23 15.23 21.70
C ALA A 46 -11.12 13.99 21.83
N ALA A 47 -11.70 13.52 20.73
CA ALA A 47 -12.51 12.31 20.68
C ALA A 47 -11.70 11.02 20.43
N ILE A 48 -10.40 11.13 20.14
CA ILE A 48 -9.52 9.97 19.98
C ILE A 48 -9.32 9.31 21.35
N ASP A 49 -9.77 8.08 21.48
CA ASP A 49 -9.59 7.23 22.65
C ASP A 49 -9.13 5.82 22.19
N MET A 50 -8.81 4.94 23.14
CA MET A 50 -8.35 3.58 22.82
C MET A 50 -9.38 2.76 22.04
N ARG A 51 -10.66 3.06 22.18
CA ARG A 51 -11.72 2.40 21.40
C ARG A 51 -11.69 2.87 19.94
N GLU A 52 -11.54 4.17 19.71
CA GLU A 52 -11.41 4.74 18.36
C GLU A 52 -10.15 4.22 17.67
N ILE A 53 -9.01 4.21 18.38
CA ILE A 53 -7.74 3.65 17.89
C ILE A 53 -7.93 2.18 17.51
N GLY A 54 -8.51 1.37 18.37
CA GLY A 54 -8.78 -0.05 18.12
C GLY A 54 -9.72 -0.27 16.93
N GLN A 55 -10.76 0.56 16.77
CA GLN A 55 -11.66 0.48 15.60
C GLN A 55 -10.96 0.85 14.30
N ARG A 56 -10.08 1.85 14.31
CA ARG A 56 -9.29 2.29 13.17
C ARG A 56 -8.19 1.30 12.81
N ARG A 57 -7.56 0.68 13.80
CA ARG A 57 -6.56 -0.38 13.64
C ARG A 57 -7.19 -1.64 13.02
N GLY A 58 -8.37 -2.03 13.50
CA GLY A 58 -9.08 -3.22 13.02
C GLY A 58 -8.21 -4.48 13.14
N ASP A 59 -8.10 -5.22 12.02
CA ASP A 59 -7.29 -6.45 11.93
C ASP A 59 -5.83 -6.21 11.49
N LEU A 60 -5.37 -4.93 11.42
CA LEU A 60 -3.99 -4.63 11.03
C LEU A 60 -3.01 -5.15 12.10
N PRO A 61 -1.95 -5.87 11.69
CA PRO A 61 -0.96 -6.37 12.64
C PRO A 61 -0.13 -5.21 13.23
N VAL A 62 0.19 -5.32 14.52
CA VAL A 62 0.96 -4.29 15.26
C VAL A 62 2.24 -4.84 15.87
N LEU A 63 2.33 -6.14 16.05
CA LEU A 63 3.51 -6.82 16.57
C LEU A 63 3.93 -7.94 15.62
N LEU A 64 5.23 -8.18 15.51
CA LEU A 64 5.76 -9.33 14.82
C LEU A 64 5.67 -10.57 15.69
N PRO A 65 5.30 -11.74 15.16
CA PRO A 65 5.54 -13.00 15.84
C PRO A 65 7.02 -13.16 16.22
N GLU A 66 7.32 -13.82 17.34
CA GLU A 66 8.65 -13.87 17.95
C GLU A 66 9.77 -14.32 17.01
N ASP A 67 9.46 -15.20 16.04
CA ASP A 67 10.43 -15.77 15.09
C ASP A 67 10.34 -15.16 13.67
N GLN A 68 9.67 -14.02 13.49
CA GLN A 68 9.49 -13.39 12.19
C GLN A 68 10.20 -12.04 12.10
N THR A 69 10.75 -11.77 10.91
CA THR A 69 11.38 -10.47 10.60
C THR A 69 10.40 -9.44 10.04
N GLY A 70 9.22 -9.89 9.60
CA GLY A 70 8.26 -9.04 8.88
C GLY A 70 8.60 -8.82 7.41
N GLU A 71 9.74 -9.33 6.93
CA GLU A 71 10.23 -9.07 5.58
C GLU A 71 9.94 -10.24 4.64
N LEU A 72 9.33 -9.95 3.48
CA LEU A 72 9.19 -10.87 2.35
C LEU A 72 10.17 -10.47 1.24
N PRO A 73 11.32 -11.16 1.06
CA PRO A 73 12.32 -10.77 0.07
C PRO A 73 11.73 -10.61 -1.33
N VAL A 74 12.08 -9.52 -2.04
CA VAL A 74 11.60 -9.26 -3.39
C VAL A 74 12.27 -10.22 -4.37
N THR A 75 11.52 -11.19 -4.85
CA THR A 75 11.90 -12.21 -5.81
C THR A 75 10.84 -12.37 -6.89
N GLU A 76 11.16 -13.03 -8.01
CA GLU A 76 10.13 -13.36 -9.00
C GLU A 76 8.98 -14.19 -8.40
N GLN A 77 9.30 -15.12 -7.48
CA GLN A 77 8.31 -15.96 -6.83
C GLN A 77 7.38 -15.17 -5.92
N SER A 78 7.92 -14.30 -5.05
CA SER A 78 7.11 -13.49 -4.14
C SER A 78 6.23 -12.48 -4.91
N VAL A 79 6.75 -11.87 -5.98
CA VAL A 79 5.97 -11.01 -6.88
C VAL A 79 4.80 -11.78 -7.49
N ARG A 80 5.03 -13.02 -7.98
CA ARG A 80 3.93 -13.88 -8.48
C ARG A 80 2.93 -14.21 -7.39
N SER A 81 3.38 -14.60 -6.21
CA SER A 81 2.49 -14.93 -5.08
C SER A 81 1.64 -13.74 -4.65
N ILE A 82 2.17 -12.50 -4.64
CA ILE A 82 1.39 -11.28 -4.38
C ILE A 82 0.31 -11.08 -5.46
N ILE A 83 0.63 -11.23 -6.74
CA ILE A 83 -0.35 -11.09 -7.84
C ILE A 83 -1.44 -12.17 -7.75
N ASP A 84 -1.08 -13.40 -7.43
CA ASP A 84 -2.03 -14.50 -7.23
C ASP A 84 -2.96 -14.23 -6.03
N ALA A 85 -2.41 -13.72 -4.92
CA ALA A 85 -3.20 -13.30 -3.77
C ALA A 85 -4.19 -12.18 -4.12
N MET A 86 -3.76 -11.17 -4.91
CA MET A 86 -4.67 -10.14 -5.43
C MET A 86 -5.77 -10.77 -6.30
N GLY A 87 -5.42 -11.74 -7.14
CA GLY A 87 -6.39 -12.51 -7.97
C GLY A 87 -7.46 -13.19 -7.13
N ILE A 88 -7.07 -13.79 -6.02
CA ILE A 88 -7.99 -14.47 -5.08
C ILE A 88 -8.90 -13.45 -4.37
N MET A 89 -8.31 -12.37 -3.85
CA MET A 89 -9.04 -11.39 -3.04
C MET A 89 -10.02 -10.53 -3.82
N PHE A 90 -9.69 -10.19 -5.07
CA PHE A 90 -10.52 -9.31 -5.91
C PHE A 90 -11.29 -10.05 -7.00
N SER A 91 -10.90 -11.27 -7.33
CA SER A 91 -11.57 -12.17 -8.28
C SER A 91 -12.03 -11.48 -9.59
N PRO A 92 -11.18 -10.73 -10.29
CA PRO A 92 -11.57 -10.07 -11.53
C PRO A 92 -11.89 -11.09 -12.62
N ALA A 93 -12.84 -10.78 -13.51
CA ALA A 93 -13.22 -11.66 -14.62
C ALA A 93 -12.04 -11.97 -15.58
N LYS A 94 -11.07 -11.06 -15.66
CA LYS A 94 -9.84 -11.20 -16.45
C LYS A 94 -8.67 -10.67 -15.62
N PRO A 95 -8.01 -11.54 -14.82
CA PRO A 95 -6.81 -11.16 -14.09
C PRO A 95 -5.72 -10.64 -15.04
N PRO A 96 -5.00 -9.58 -14.67
CA PRO A 96 -3.89 -9.09 -15.48
C PRO A 96 -2.75 -10.12 -15.47
N PRO A 97 -2.22 -10.54 -16.64
CA PRO A 97 -0.99 -11.31 -16.71
C PRO A 97 0.21 -10.48 -16.21
N LEU A 98 1.21 -11.19 -15.69
CA LEU A 98 2.46 -10.63 -15.18
C LEU A 98 3.59 -10.86 -16.17
N SER A 99 4.39 -9.82 -16.45
CA SER A 99 5.62 -9.89 -17.25
C SER A 99 6.80 -9.31 -16.47
N PHE A 100 7.97 -9.92 -16.63
CA PHE A 100 9.26 -9.41 -16.13
C PHE A 100 10.15 -8.85 -17.24
N LYS A 101 9.55 -8.51 -18.38
CA LYS A 101 10.26 -7.92 -19.51
C LYS A 101 9.98 -6.41 -19.53
N ALA A 102 10.87 -5.61 -18.93
CA ALA A 102 10.71 -4.15 -18.81
C ALA A 102 10.40 -3.46 -20.16
N SER A 103 10.94 -3.97 -21.28
CA SER A 103 10.65 -3.45 -22.62
C SER A 103 9.18 -3.56 -23.05
N GLU A 104 8.38 -4.42 -22.42
CA GLU A 104 6.94 -4.49 -22.70
C GLU A 104 6.19 -3.27 -22.14
N ALA A 105 6.71 -2.63 -21.08
CA ALA A 105 6.16 -1.37 -20.58
C ALA A 105 6.45 -0.20 -21.55
N GLU A 106 7.64 -0.17 -22.18
CA GLU A 106 8.00 0.82 -23.18
C GLU A 106 7.13 0.70 -24.45
N GLY A 107 6.69 -0.51 -24.77
CA GLY A 107 5.82 -0.81 -25.90
C GLY A 107 4.33 -0.57 -25.66
N CYS A 108 3.93 -0.13 -24.47
CA CYS A 108 2.52 0.13 -24.16
C CYS A 108 2.00 1.35 -24.94
N PRO A 109 0.92 1.23 -25.74
CA PRO A 109 0.46 2.31 -26.58
C PRO A 109 -0.34 3.39 -25.85
N ASP A 110 -0.89 3.08 -24.67
CA ASP A 110 -1.84 3.92 -23.92
C ASP A 110 -1.40 4.26 -22.50
N ALA A 111 -0.16 3.91 -22.13
CA ALA A 111 0.45 4.33 -20.88
C ALA A 111 1.96 4.46 -21.01
N ARG A 112 2.56 5.33 -20.20
CA ARG A 112 4.01 5.45 -20.08
C ARG A 112 4.54 4.46 -19.05
N PRO A 113 5.81 3.97 -19.20
CA PRO A 113 6.45 3.19 -18.15
C PRO A 113 6.47 3.96 -16.82
N SER A 114 6.20 3.25 -15.73
CA SER A 114 6.23 3.79 -14.36
C SER A 114 6.93 2.80 -13.40
N PRO A 115 8.25 2.55 -13.61
CA PRO A 115 8.99 1.57 -12.83
C PRO A 115 8.94 1.85 -11.32
N PRO A 116 9.14 0.83 -10.47
CA PRO A 116 9.54 -0.55 -10.80
C PRO A 116 8.42 -1.46 -11.31
N ALA A 117 7.17 -1.02 -11.29
CA ALA A 117 6.05 -1.76 -11.86
C ALA A 117 5.17 -0.83 -12.68
N SER A 118 4.69 -1.29 -13.83
CA SER A 118 3.84 -0.58 -14.77
C SER A 118 2.59 -1.39 -15.09
N TYR A 119 1.46 -0.74 -15.32
CA TYR A 119 0.28 -1.39 -15.88
C TYR A 119 0.03 -0.88 -17.29
N CYS A 120 -0.13 -1.79 -18.25
CA CYS A 120 -0.51 -1.46 -19.61
C CYS A 120 -1.98 -1.82 -19.86
N PRO A 121 -2.89 -0.83 -19.97
CA PRO A 121 -4.31 -1.09 -20.18
C PRO A 121 -4.59 -1.81 -21.51
N ALA A 122 -3.92 -1.43 -22.60
CA ALA A 122 -4.14 -2.00 -23.94
C ALA A 122 -3.92 -3.53 -23.99
N THR A 123 -3.00 -4.05 -23.17
CA THR A 123 -2.71 -5.49 -23.10
C THR A 123 -3.21 -6.12 -21.80
N ASN A 124 -3.77 -5.32 -20.89
CA ASN A 124 -4.15 -5.70 -19.51
C ASN A 124 -2.99 -6.35 -18.75
N THR A 125 -1.74 -5.90 -18.95
CA THR A 125 -0.54 -6.56 -18.42
C THR A 125 0.13 -5.72 -17.34
N ILE A 126 0.54 -6.35 -16.24
CA ILE A 126 1.45 -5.76 -15.25
C ILE A 126 2.87 -6.14 -15.65
N VAL A 127 3.72 -5.14 -15.82
CA VAL A 127 5.14 -5.31 -16.18
C VAL A 127 6.00 -4.88 -14.99
N VAL A 128 6.93 -5.74 -14.57
CA VAL A 128 7.79 -5.51 -13.41
C VAL A 128 9.25 -5.49 -13.84
N ASP A 129 9.95 -4.42 -13.45
CA ASP A 129 11.41 -4.42 -13.38
C ASP A 129 11.83 -4.97 -12.01
N LEU A 130 12.27 -6.23 -12.01
CA LEU A 130 12.56 -6.94 -10.77
C LEU A 130 13.77 -6.36 -10.03
N ASP A 131 14.75 -5.83 -10.74
CA ASP A 131 15.96 -5.29 -10.11
C ASP A 131 15.69 -3.94 -9.47
N GLU A 132 14.93 -3.05 -10.13
CA GLU A 132 14.48 -1.81 -9.52
C GLU A 132 13.51 -2.07 -8.35
N MET A 133 12.68 -3.11 -8.45
CA MET A 133 11.77 -3.48 -7.37
C MET A 133 12.52 -3.98 -6.13
N LYS A 134 13.61 -4.76 -6.29
CA LYS A 134 14.51 -5.16 -5.19
C LYS A 134 15.15 -3.95 -4.52
N VAL A 135 15.63 -2.98 -5.31
CA VAL A 135 16.23 -1.75 -4.78
C VAL A 135 15.21 -0.98 -3.95
N MET A 136 13.97 -0.83 -4.45
CA MET A 136 12.90 -0.14 -3.73
C MET A 136 12.49 -0.86 -2.44
N GLY A 137 12.49 -2.19 -2.44
CA GLY A 137 12.13 -3.03 -1.29
C GLY A 137 13.29 -3.28 -0.32
N THR A 138 14.40 -2.56 -0.44
CA THR A 138 15.50 -2.66 0.52
C THR A 138 15.12 -1.96 1.82
N GLN A 139 15.24 -2.68 2.93
CA GLN A 139 14.96 -2.14 4.26
C GLN A 139 15.91 -0.97 4.56
N ALA A 140 15.35 0.15 5.02
CA ALA A 140 16.14 1.26 5.51
C ALA A 140 16.49 1.04 7.00
N ASP A 141 17.71 1.41 7.35
CA ASP A 141 18.08 1.55 8.76
C ASP A 141 17.30 2.72 9.37
N THR A 142 16.44 2.41 10.33
CA THR A 142 15.54 3.38 10.97
C THR A 142 15.97 3.75 12.39
N GLU A 143 17.16 3.32 12.85
CA GLU A 143 17.66 3.63 14.20
C GLU A 143 17.72 5.14 14.47
N ASP A 144 17.89 5.95 13.44
CA ASP A 144 17.93 7.43 13.55
C ASP A 144 16.55 8.12 13.32
N GLY A 145 15.42 7.41 13.40
CA GLY A 145 14.08 7.99 13.24
C GLY A 145 13.68 8.34 11.81
N GLY A 146 14.24 7.63 10.83
CA GLY A 146 13.88 7.77 9.41
C GLY A 146 12.47 7.28 9.06
N LEU A 147 12.04 7.51 7.81
CA LEU A 147 10.82 6.92 7.26
C LEU A 147 11.04 5.42 7.06
N ALA A 148 10.03 4.61 7.42
CA ALA A 148 10.09 3.18 7.18
C ALA A 148 10.21 2.89 5.68
N SER A 149 11.09 1.98 5.33
CA SER A 149 11.23 1.47 3.96
C SER A 149 11.64 0.02 4.07
N GLY A 150 11.02 -0.84 3.28
CA GLY A 150 11.25 -2.26 3.22
C GLY A 150 10.47 -2.87 2.06
N ASP A 151 10.24 -4.16 2.13
CA ASP A 151 9.65 -4.92 1.04
C ASP A 151 8.26 -4.42 0.66
N ASN A 152 7.43 -4.01 1.63
CA ASN A 152 6.09 -3.52 1.34
C ASN A 152 6.08 -2.10 0.73
N THR A 153 7.18 -1.34 0.79
CA THR A 153 7.34 -0.14 -0.04
C THR A 153 7.25 -0.51 -1.53
N ALA A 154 7.90 -1.60 -1.95
CA ALA A 154 7.86 -2.10 -3.31
C ALA A 154 6.54 -2.84 -3.62
N TYR A 155 6.09 -3.72 -2.72
CA TYR A 155 4.85 -4.48 -2.93
C TYR A 155 3.61 -3.59 -2.98
N SER A 156 3.55 -2.49 -2.24
CA SER A 156 2.46 -1.53 -2.35
C SER A 156 2.37 -0.88 -3.74
N VAL A 157 3.52 -0.67 -4.42
CA VAL A 157 3.55 -0.22 -5.81
C VAL A 157 3.03 -1.33 -6.74
N LEU A 158 3.47 -2.57 -6.58
CA LEU A 158 2.96 -3.71 -7.37
C LEU A 158 1.44 -3.87 -7.22
N ILE A 159 0.94 -3.84 -5.98
CA ILE A 159 -0.48 -3.92 -5.66
C ILE A 159 -1.25 -2.77 -6.32
N SER A 160 -0.69 -1.56 -6.32
CA SER A 160 -1.33 -0.42 -6.97
C SER A 160 -1.54 -0.64 -8.47
N ARG A 161 -0.63 -1.34 -9.17
CA ARG A 161 -0.80 -1.70 -10.59
C ARG A 161 -1.92 -2.71 -10.79
N TYR A 162 -2.08 -3.65 -9.85
CA TYR A 162 -3.24 -4.52 -9.86
C TYR A 162 -4.54 -3.73 -9.65
N MET A 163 -4.54 -2.72 -8.78
CA MET A 163 -5.70 -1.85 -8.58
C MET A 163 -6.02 -0.99 -9.81
N GLN A 164 -5.01 -0.62 -10.61
CA GLN A 164 -5.25 0.02 -11.91
C GLN A 164 -5.95 -0.96 -12.89
N ALA A 165 -5.57 -2.23 -12.89
CA ALA A 165 -6.27 -3.26 -13.68
C ALA A 165 -7.73 -3.45 -13.22
N ILE A 166 -8.01 -3.41 -11.91
CA ILE A 166 -9.39 -3.45 -11.37
C ILE A 166 -10.20 -2.23 -11.85
N GLN A 167 -9.61 -1.03 -11.85
CA GLN A 167 -10.26 0.18 -12.37
C GLN A 167 -10.55 0.05 -13.87
N HIS A 168 -9.58 -0.45 -14.65
CA HIS A 168 -9.74 -0.68 -16.08
C HIS A 168 -10.86 -1.70 -16.37
N ALA A 169 -10.89 -2.81 -15.63
CA ALA A 169 -11.90 -3.86 -15.80
C ALA A 169 -13.33 -3.37 -15.49
N ARG A 170 -13.49 -2.36 -14.64
CA ARG A 170 -14.80 -1.75 -14.35
C ARG A 170 -15.37 -1.00 -15.56
N GLY A 171 -14.51 -0.52 -16.45
CA GLY A 171 -14.87 0.21 -17.66
C GLY A 171 -15.39 1.64 -17.42
N GLY A 172 -15.27 2.48 -18.43
CA GLY A 172 -15.79 3.85 -18.40
C GLY A 172 -15.01 4.82 -17.50
N LEU A 173 -13.87 4.40 -16.92
CA LEU A 173 -13.04 5.23 -16.07
C LEU A 173 -11.79 5.73 -16.82
N VAL A 174 -11.44 6.99 -16.59
CA VAL A 174 -10.14 7.54 -16.97
C VAL A 174 -9.08 7.00 -16.02
N LEU A 175 -7.90 6.62 -16.56
CA LEU A 175 -6.81 6.01 -15.79
C LEU A 175 -5.55 6.88 -15.68
N ASP A 176 -5.52 8.04 -16.36
CA ASP A 176 -4.37 8.93 -16.51
C ASP A 176 -4.62 10.35 -15.97
N ASN A 177 -5.32 10.45 -14.84
CA ASN A 177 -5.63 11.72 -14.21
C ASN A 177 -5.51 11.67 -12.67
N ALA A 178 -5.69 12.81 -12.02
CA ALA A 178 -5.58 12.95 -10.57
C ALA A 178 -6.61 12.08 -9.80
N GLU A 179 -7.83 11.95 -10.31
CA GLU A 179 -8.87 11.11 -9.72
C GLU A 179 -8.47 9.63 -9.80
N ALA A 180 -7.90 9.19 -10.92
CA ALA A 180 -7.37 7.83 -11.07
C ALA A 180 -6.23 7.56 -10.09
N ALA A 181 -5.31 8.51 -9.89
CA ALA A 181 -4.22 8.40 -8.93
C ALA A 181 -4.74 8.25 -7.49
N LEU A 182 -5.69 9.08 -7.07
CA LEU A 182 -6.31 9.01 -5.74
C LEU A 182 -7.15 7.73 -5.56
N ARG A 183 -7.86 7.31 -6.60
CA ARG A 183 -8.61 6.05 -6.59
C ARG A 183 -7.68 4.85 -6.48
N THR A 184 -6.53 4.87 -7.17
CA THR A 184 -5.47 3.86 -7.02
C THR A 184 -4.98 3.78 -5.58
N ALA A 185 -4.65 4.92 -4.95
CA ALA A 185 -4.25 4.97 -3.54
C ALA A 185 -5.32 4.36 -2.63
N CYS A 186 -6.59 4.73 -2.84
CA CYS A 186 -7.70 4.22 -2.05
C CYS A 186 -7.86 2.69 -2.20
N LEU A 187 -7.86 2.18 -3.42
CA LEU A 187 -7.97 0.74 -3.67
C LEU A 187 -6.75 -0.03 -3.13
N THR A 188 -5.55 0.56 -3.16
CA THR A 188 -4.35 0.00 -2.51
C THR A 188 -4.56 -0.13 -1.01
N GLY A 189 -5.19 0.85 -0.35
CA GLY A 189 -5.57 0.77 1.06
C GLY A 189 -6.58 -0.36 1.34
N VAL A 190 -7.56 -0.56 0.46
CA VAL A 190 -8.49 -1.72 0.54
C VAL A 190 -7.73 -3.04 0.44
N ALA A 191 -6.79 -3.15 -0.50
CA ALA A 191 -5.97 -4.36 -0.67
C ALA A 191 -5.13 -4.63 0.57
N THR A 192 -4.52 -3.59 1.16
CA THR A 192 -3.74 -3.69 2.40
C THR A 192 -4.57 -4.33 3.53
N VAL A 193 -5.79 -3.84 3.77
CA VAL A 193 -6.65 -4.44 4.82
C VAL A 193 -7.09 -5.86 4.48
N LYS A 194 -7.37 -6.16 3.21
CA LYS A 194 -7.69 -7.55 2.81
C LYS A 194 -6.53 -8.50 3.09
N MET A 195 -5.28 -8.04 2.97
CA MET A 195 -4.07 -8.81 3.26
C MET A 195 -3.81 -9.00 4.77
N SER A 196 -4.52 -8.33 5.68
CA SER A 196 -4.46 -8.67 7.12
C SER A 196 -4.95 -10.10 7.40
N LYS A 197 -5.66 -10.69 6.46
CA LYS A 197 -6.06 -12.10 6.48
C LYS A 197 -5.16 -12.91 5.55
N THR A 198 -4.61 -14.00 6.07
CA THR A 198 -3.75 -14.90 5.31
C THR A 198 -4.46 -15.43 4.06
N VAL A 199 -3.81 -15.32 2.92
CA VAL A 199 -4.25 -15.87 1.64
C VAL A 199 -3.29 -16.97 1.21
N THR A 200 -3.82 -18.16 0.93
CA THR A 200 -3.03 -19.26 0.36
C THR A 200 -3.13 -19.23 -1.15
N THR A 201 -2.01 -19.11 -1.82
CA THR A 201 -1.90 -19.06 -3.28
C THR A 201 -1.92 -20.45 -3.90
N PRO A 202 -2.17 -20.61 -5.22
CA PRO A 202 -2.27 -21.91 -5.88
C PRO A 202 -1.00 -22.78 -5.79
N ASP A 203 0.17 -22.14 -5.65
CA ASP A 203 1.47 -22.81 -5.45
C ASP A 203 1.74 -23.20 -3.98
N GLY A 204 0.78 -22.94 -3.09
CA GLY A 204 0.85 -23.30 -1.67
C GLY A 204 1.56 -22.29 -0.78
N ASN A 205 2.02 -21.15 -1.31
CA ASN A 205 2.56 -20.07 -0.50
C ASN A 205 1.44 -19.36 0.27
N THR A 206 1.79 -18.79 1.41
CA THR A 206 0.89 -17.95 2.20
C THR A 206 1.35 -16.52 2.16
N ILE A 207 0.42 -15.61 1.85
CA ILE A 207 0.64 -14.17 1.84
C ILE A 207 -0.25 -13.55 2.90
N ALA A 208 0.35 -12.76 3.76
CA ALA A 208 -0.34 -11.96 4.79
C ALA A 208 0.45 -10.68 5.01
N LEU A 209 -0.27 -9.63 5.41
CA LEU A 209 0.34 -8.40 5.92
C LEU A 209 1.03 -8.70 7.26
N THR A 210 2.21 -8.13 7.47
CA THR A 210 2.94 -8.20 8.73
C THR A 210 2.98 -6.83 9.42
N ALA A 211 3.38 -6.80 10.69
CA ALA A 211 3.58 -5.53 11.36
C ALA A 211 4.74 -4.75 10.68
N GLY A 212 4.56 -3.44 10.53
CA GLY A 212 5.49 -2.59 9.78
C GLY A 212 5.08 -2.32 8.33
N ASP A 213 4.45 -3.28 7.64
CA ASP A 213 4.09 -3.17 6.22
C ASP A 213 3.26 -1.92 5.89
N VAL A 214 2.31 -1.57 6.76
CA VAL A 214 1.48 -0.36 6.56
C VAL A 214 2.31 0.91 6.66
N ASP A 215 3.28 0.95 7.56
CA ASP A 215 4.17 2.08 7.75
C ASP A 215 5.11 2.26 6.56
N GLU A 216 5.56 1.17 5.95
CA GLU A 216 6.34 1.19 4.71
C GLU A 216 5.53 1.67 3.52
N ALA A 217 4.28 1.18 3.36
CA ALA A 217 3.37 1.65 2.32
C ALA A 217 3.10 3.15 2.45
N VAL A 218 2.79 3.61 3.67
CA VAL A 218 2.52 5.02 3.97
C VAL A 218 3.75 5.89 3.69
N SER A 219 4.94 5.43 4.09
CA SER A 219 6.19 6.13 3.83
C SER A 219 6.49 6.23 2.33
N GLY A 220 6.28 5.14 1.58
CA GLY A 220 6.40 5.12 0.11
C GLY A 220 5.42 6.09 -0.57
N ILE A 221 4.15 6.07 -0.18
CA ILE A 221 3.13 7.00 -0.67
C ILE A 221 3.52 8.46 -0.40
N LEU A 222 4.13 8.73 0.75
CA LEU A 222 4.55 10.09 1.11
C LEU A 222 5.78 10.55 0.31
N THR A 223 6.77 9.67 0.12
CA THR A 223 8.06 10.00 -0.51
C THR A 223 8.01 9.97 -2.03
N ASN A 224 7.77 8.82 -2.64
CA ASN A 224 7.76 8.65 -4.10
C ASN A 224 6.36 8.76 -4.72
N GLY A 225 5.29 8.46 -3.97
CA GLY A 225 3.91 8.55 -4.42
C GLY A 225 3.47 7.49 -5.42
N LEU A 226 4.32 6.51 -5.77
CA LEU A 226 4.04 5.54 -6.84
C LEU A 226 2.84 4.64 -6.53
N ALA A 227 2.67 4.21 -5.29
CA ALA A 227 1.48 3.45 -4.88
C ALA A 227 0.18 4.29 -4.87
N ALA A 228 0.29 5.60 -5.09
CA ALA A 228 -0.80 6.58 -5.19
C ALA A 228 -0.72 7.33 -6.53
N SER A 229 -0.44 6.63 -7.61
CA SER A 229 -0.27 7.22 -8.94
C SER A 229 -1.30 6.70 -9.93
N ASP A 230 -1.46 7.45 -11.01
CA ASP A 230 -2.20 7.03 -12.19
C ASP A 230 -1.42 5.98 -13.02
N VAL A 231 -1.96 5.59 -14.16
CA VAL A 231 -1.35 4.58 -15.05
C VAL A 231 0.00 5.02 -15.63
N ASN A 232 0.30 6.31 -15.65
CA ASN A 232 1.56 6.89 -16.11
C ASN A 232 2.58 7.12 -14.99
N GLY A 233 2.27 6.70 -13.75
CA GLY A 233 3.11 6.95 -12.59
C GLY A 233 2.99 8.38 -12.03
N GLU A 234 2.05 9.18 -12.53
CA GLU A 234 1.84 10.54 -12.04
C GLU A 234 0.98 10.53 -10.77
N SER A 235 1.46 11.13 -9.71
CA SER A 235 0.74 11.28 -8.45
C SER A 235 0.30 12.72 -8.22
N VAL A 236 -0.75 12.92 -7.43
CA VAL A 236 -1.10 14.29 -7.02
C VAL A 236 0.01 14.86 -6.14
N PRO A 237 0.35 16.17 -6.28
CA PRO A 237 1.48 16.78 -5.54
C PRO A 237 1.32 16.72 -4.02
N SER A 238 0.09 16.77 -3.53
CA SER A 238 -0.20 16.78 -2.09
C SER A 238 -0.01 15.40 -1.47
N GLY A 239 1.04 15.21 -0.68
CA GLY A 239 1.22 14.02 0.14
C GLY A 239 0.06 13.79 1.12
N PHE A 240 -0.56 14.86 1.63
CA PHE A 240 -1.76 14.77 2.46
C PHE A 240 -2.93 14.11 1.71
N SER A 241 -3.19 14.53 0.47
CA SER A 241 -4.28 13.96 -0.34
C SER A 241 -4.04 12.49 -0.70
N ARG A 242 -2.77 12.12 -0.99
CA ARG A 242 -2.40 10.73 -1.26
C ARG A 242 -2.65 9.82 -0.05
N ILE A 243 -2.21 10.27 1.13
CA ILE A 243 -2.41 9.53 2.40
C ILE A 243 -3.89 9.49 2.78
N ASP A 244 -4.65 10.59 2.62
CA ASP A 244 -6.08 10.58 2.88
C ASP A 244 -6.82 9.56 2.00
N ALA A 245 -6.47 9.51 0.71
CA ALA A 245 -7.06 8.53 -0.20
C ALA A 245 -6.75 7.08 0.22
N PHE A 246 -5.49 6.77 0.56
CA PHE A 246 -5.10 5.46 1.07
C PHE A 246 -5.87 5.11 2.35
N ARG A 247 -5.92 6.04 3.31
CA ARG A 247 -6.68 5.86 4.57
C ARG A 247 -8.16 5.61 4.35
N VAL A 248 -8.79 6.29 3.39
CA VAL A 248 -10.19 6.04 3.00
C VAL A 248 -10.38 4.58 2.59
N GLY A 249 -9.42 4.00 1.90
CA GLY A 249 -9.42 2.58 1.51
C GLY A 249 -9.22 1.64 2.70
N VAL A 250 -8.24 1.92 3.55
CA VAL A 250 -7.98 1.13 4.77
C VAL A 250 -9.22 1.08 5.68
N LEU A 251 -9.95 2.18 5.80
CA LEU A 251 -11.16 2.31 6.63
C LEU A 251 -12.48 2.04 5.89
N GLY A 252 -12.41 1.58 4.63
CA GLY A 252 -13.58 1.43 3.77
C GLY A 252 -13.55 0.20 2.88
N ASP A 253 -14.10 0.36 1.71
CA ASP A 253 -14.23 -0.68 0.70
C ASP A 253 -14.03 -0.12 -0.72
N GLU A 254 -14.08 -1.01 -1.71
CA GLU A 254 -13.95 -0.66 -3.12
C GLU A 254 -15.02 0.34 -3.57
N ASP A 255 -16.28 0.16 -3.16
CA ASP A 255 -17.38 1.04 -3.56
C ASP A 255 -17.19 2.46 -3.04
N ARG A 256 -16.66 2.61 -1.83
CA ARG A 256 -16.30 3.90 -1.26
C ARG A 256 -15.22 4.60 -2.08
N CYS A 257 -14.19 3.86 -2.52
CA CYS A 257 -13.13 4.40 -3.37
C CYS A 257 -13.68 4.91 -4.72
N PHE A 258 -14.48 4.10 -5.39
CA PHE A 258 -15.09 4.48 -6.67
C PHE A 258 -16.09 5.63 -6.57
N LYS A 259 -16.80 5.75 -5.43
CA LYS A 259 -17.74 6.84 -5.19
C LYS A 259 -17.04 8.15 -4.85
N ARG A 260 -15.94 8.10 -4.08
CA ARG A 260 -15.24 9.30 -3.61
C ARG A 260 -14.35 9.91 -4.67
N PHE A 261 -13.75 9.09 -5.52
CA PHE A 261 -12.79 9.46 -6.57
C PHE A 261 -13.33 9.03 -7.94
N ALA A 262 -14.56 9.46 -8.25
CA ALA A 262 -15.29 9.09 -9.47
C ALA A 262 -14.72 9.78 -10.73
#